data_aa8cd214dab4c8287b278219f997861c
#
_entry.id   aa8cd214dab4c8287b278219f997861c
#
_cell.length_a   1.000
_cell.length_b   1.000
_cell.length_c   1.000
_cell.angle_alpha   90.00
_cell.angle_beta   90.00
_cell.angle_gamma   90.00
#
_symmetry.space_group_name_H-M   'P 1'
#
loop_
_entity.id
_entity.type
_entity.pdbx_description
1 polymer ?
#
loop_
_entity_poly.entity_id
_entity_poly.type
_entity_poly.pdbx_seq_one_letter_code
_entity_poly.pdbx_strand_id
1 'polypeptide(L)'
;MTDVDTWTVEPEPFDSPVAAELWRAYYTEVSDRWYQLHEGRATDPAELEREIAAATWTELSPPSGVLLVARYSGEPVGTAGVRLLDAATAELKRVFLRADMRGKGGATVLIEAAEQAARGLGAARIVLDTRRDLVEARALYARLGYGESTPHNDEMYAQCWYRKDL
;
A
#
# COMPACT_ATOMS: atom_id res chain seq x y z
N MET A 1 -0.59 -10.55 32.42
CA MET A 1 -0.57 -9.32 31.66
C MET A 1 -1.59 -9.37 30.54
N THR A 2 -2.42 -8.40 30.50
CA THR A 2 -3.39 -8.30 29.43
C THR A 2 -2.67 -7.95 28.14
N ASP A 3 -3.01 -8.65 27.09
CA ASP A 3 -2.54 -8.26 25.80
C ASP A 3 -3.10 -6.90 25.46
N VAL A 4 -2.26 -6.04 24.96
CA VAL A 4 -2.69 -4.74 24.53
C VAL A 4 -2.71 -4.69 23.02
N ASP A 5 -3.54 -3.84 22.51
CA ASP A 5 -3.64 -3.62 21.07
C ASP A 5 -2.29 -3.22 20.53
N THR A 6 -1.65 -4.15 19.85
CA THR A 6 -0.26 -4.01 19.41
C THR A 6 -0.16 -4.15 17.91
N TRP A 7 0.51 -3.20 17.29
CA TRP A 7 0.86 -3.27 15.87
C TRP A 7 2.16 -4.01 15.68
N THR A 8 2.17 -4.96 14.75
CA THR A 8 3.40 -5.55 14.22
C THR A 8 3.38 -5.47 12.70
N VAL A 9 4.54 -5.32 12.09
CA VAL A 9 4.68 -5.29 10.63
C VAL A 9 5.85 -6.17 10.26
N GLU A 10 5.59 -7.18 9.43
CA GLU A 10 6.59 -8.17 9.07
C GLU A 10 6.49 -8.51 7.57
N PRO A 11 7.60 -8.95 6.97
CA PRO A 11 7.56 -9.46 5.60
C PRO A 11 6.64 -10.66 5.47
N GLU A 12 5.96 -10.73 4.32
CA GLU A 12 5.03 -11.81 3.99
C GLU A 12 5.29 -12.21 2.54
N PRO A 13 5.34 -13.52 2.20
CA PRO A 13 5.39 -13.92 0.81
C PRO A 13 4.22 -13.33 0.01
N PHE A 14 4.51 -12.78 -1.15
CA PHE A 14 3.48 -12.11 -1.96
C PHE A 14 2.36 -13.05 -2.39
N ASP A 15 2.62 -14.35 -2.44
CA ASP A 15 1.67 -15.37 -2.87
C ASP A 15 1.03 -16.14 -1.71
N SER A 16 1.16 -15.64 -0.49
CA SER A 16 0.54 -16.29 0.67
C SER A 16 -0.97 -16.11 0.67
N PRO A 17 -1.72 -16.99 1.36
CA PRO A 17 -3.17 -16.81 1.54
C PRO A 17 -3.53 -15.48 2.22
N VAL A 18 -2.72 -15.04 3.17
CA VAL A 18 -2.91 -13.75 3.86
C VAL A 18 -2.78 -12.60 2.87
N ALA A 19 -1.74 -12.63 2.03
CA ALA A 19 -1.54 -11.59 1.00
C ALA A 19 -2.72 -11.55 0.01
N ALA A 20 -3.21 -12.71 -0.41
CA ALA A 20 -4.34 -12.80 -1.34
C ALA A 20 -5.62 -12.23 -0.74
N GLU A 21 -5.90 -12.53 0.53
CA GLU A 21 -7.10 -12.03 1.21
C GLU A 21 -7.05 -10.52 1.38
N LEU A 22 -5.91 -9.97 1.81
CA LEU A 22 -5.74 -8.53 1.97
C LEU A 22 -5.78 -7.80 0.61
N TRP A 23 -5.25 -8.41 -0.44
CA TRP A 23 -5.33 -7.86 -1.79
C TRP A 23 -6.78 -7.75 -2.26
N ARG A 24 -7.57 -8.80 -2.04
CA ARG A 24 -8.99 -8.79 -2.39
C ARG A 24 -9.71 -7.64 -1.67
N ALA A 25 -9.49 -7.47 -0.38
CA ALA A 25 -10.11 -6.40 0.39
C ALA A 25 -9.69 -5.03 -0.12
N TYR A 26 -8.40 -4.85 -0.39
CA TYR A 26 -7.84 -3.60 -0.92
C TYR A 26 -8.43 -3.25 -2.28
N TYR A 27 -8.35 -4.19 -3.23
CA TYR A 27 -8.79 -3.94 -4.60
C TYR A 27 -10.28 -3.66 -4.65
N THR A 28 -11.06 -4.41 -3.89
CA THR A 28 -12.51 -4.20 -3.82
C THR A 28 -12.84 -2.78 -3.35
N GLU A 29 -12.20 -2.32 -2.28
CA GLU A 29 -12.45 -0.98 -1.75
C GLU A 29 -12.09 0.11 -2.76
N VAL A 30 -10.89 0.06 -3.34
CA VAL A 30 -10.45 1.14 -4.25
C VAL A 30 -11.19 1.12 -5.57
N SER A 31 -11.56 -0.06 -6.08
CA SER A 31 -12.33 -0.20 -7.31
C SER A 31 -13.77 0.30 -7.12
N ASP A 32 -14.42 -0.13 -6.05
CA ASP A 32 -15.78 0.31 -5.76
C ASP A 32 -15.85 1.83 -5.56
N ARG A 33 -14.86 2.40 -4.86
CA ARG A 33 -14.79 3.84 -4.67
C ARG A 33 -14.65 4.59 -5.99
N TRP A 34 -13.85 4.05 -6.92
CA TRP A 34 -13.69 4.63 -8.25
C TRP A 34 -15.02 4.64 -9.01
N TYR A 35 -15.71 3.50 -9.06
CA TYR A 35 -16.96 3.37 -9.80
C TYR A 35 -18.09 4.17 -9.16
N GLN A 36 -18.16 4.24 -7.84
CA GLN A 36 -19.13 5.10 -7.17
C GLN A 36 -18.93 6.56 -7.52
N LEU A 37 -17.67 7.01 -7.56
CA LEU A 37 -17.36 8.40 -7.88
C LEU A 37 -17.68 8.75 -9.34
N HIS A 38 -17.37 7.86 -10.29
CA HIS A 38 -17.45 8.16 -11.71
C HIS A 38 -18.74 7.68 -12.38
N GLU A 39 -19.38 6.65 -11.84
CA GLU A 39 -20.53 6.00 -12.48
C GLU A 39 -21.69 5.75 -11.53
N GLY A 40 -21.58 6.09 -10.25
CA GLY A 40 -22.65 5.92 -9.27
C GLY A 40 -22.99 4.47 -8.95
N ARG A 41 -22.06 3.53 -9.17
CA ARG A 41 -22.28 2.10 -8.92
C ARG A 41 -21.03 1.44 -8.36
N ALA A 42 -21.17 0.25 -7.78
CA ALA A 42 -20.05 -0.58 -7.40
C ALA A 42 -19.44 -1.26 -8.64
N THR A 43 -18.27 -1.86 -8.47
CA THR A 43 -17.61 -2.64 -9.53
C THR A 43 -18.48 -3.83 -9.93
N ASP A 44 -18.55 -4.11 -11.23
CA ASP A 44 -19.18 -5.34 -11.71
C ASP A 44 -18.45 -6.55 -11.13
N PRO A 45 -19.17 -7.52 -10.51
CA PRO A 45 -18.52 -8.65 -9.84
C PRO A 45 -17.59 -9.46 -10.74
N ALA A 46 -17.96 -9.66 -12.01
CA ALA A 46 -17.12 -10.41 -12.94
C ALA A 46 -15.84 -9.66 -13.29
N GLU A 47 -15.94 -8.36 -13.47
CA GLU A 47 -14.78 -7.49 -13.69
C GLU A 47 -13.84 -7.52 -12.48
N LEU A 48 -14.40 -7.39 -11.27
CA LEU A 48 -13.64 -7.43 -10.04
C LEU A 48 -12.83 -8.72 -9.93
N GLU A 49 -13.44 -9.86 -10.20
CA GLU A 49 -12.74 -11.15 -10.13
C GLU A 49 -11.62 -11.26 -11.17
N ARG A 50 -11.86 -10.77 -12.39
CA ARG A 50 -10.81 -10.75 -13.43
C ARG A 50 -9.61 -9.91 -13.03
N GLU A 51 -9.86 -8.74 -12.49
CA GLU A 51 -8.79 -7.81 -12.10
C GLU A 51 -8.01 -8.32 -10.89
N ILE A 52 -8.70 -8.91 -9.92
CA ILE A 52 -8.03 -9.51 -8.77
C ILE A 52 -7.11 -10.65 -9.23
N ALA A 53 -7.62 -11.51 -10.13
CA ALA A 53 -6.85 -12.65 -10.63
C ALA A 53 -5.68 -12.22 -11.53
N ALA A 54 -5.80 -11.10 -12.23
CA ALA A 54 -4.76 -10.61 -13.13
C ALA A 54 -3.59 -9.94 -12.40
N ALA A 55 -3.77 -9.56 -11.15
CA ALA A 55 -2.73 -8.85 -10.40
C ALA A 55 -1.54 -9.77 -10.13
N THR A 56 -0.34 -9.27 -10.42
CA THR A 56 0.90 -9.96 -10.07
C THR A 56 1.69 -9.12 -9.08
N TRP A 57 2.35 -9.77 -8.15
CA TRP A 57 3.07 -9.11 -7.06
C TRP A 57 4.53 -9.55 -7.00
N THR A 58 5.02 -10.17 -8.06
CA THR A 58 6.36 -10.77 -8.09
C THR A 58 7.47 -9.76 -7.81
N GLU A 59 7.25 -8.48 -8.15
CA GLU A 59 8.20 -7.42 -7.86
C GLU A 59 8.31 -7.10 -6.35
N LEU A 60 7.34 -7.57 -5.54
CA LEU A 60 7.34 -7.36 -4.10
C LEU A 60 7.96 -8.58 -3.40
N SER A 61 9.09 -9.02 -3.89
CA SER A 61 9.84 -10.15 -3.33
C SER A 61 11.34 -9.87 -3.32
N PRO A 62 12.08 -10.46 -2.37
CA PRO A 62 13.54 -10.32 -2.36
C PRO A 62 14.18 -10.77 -3.68
N PRO A 63 15.33 -10.22 -4.06
CA PRO A 63 16.15 -9.25 -3.30
C PRO A 63 15.79 -7.77 -3.51
N SER A 64 14.95 -7.44 -4.50
CA SER A 64 14.73 -6.05 -4.89
C SER A 64 13.40 -5.47 -4.39
N GLY A 65 12.63 -6.26 -3.68
CA GLY A 65 11.35 -5.81 -3.15
C GLY A 65 10.91 -6.63 -1.94
N VAL A 66 9.82 -6.19 -1.31
CA VAL A 66 9.23 -6.88 -0.17
C VAL A 66 7.76 -6.50 -0.04
N LEU A 67 6.93 -7.46 0.35
CA LEU A 67 5.58 -7.20 0.81
C LEU A 67 5.58 -7.27 2.33
N LEU A 68 5.02 -6.23 2.96
CA LEU A 68 4.85 -6.18 4.41
C LEU A 68 3.38 -6.36 4.75
N VAL A 69 3.12 -7.10 5.81
CA VAL A 69 1.78 -7.27 6.36
C VAL A 69 1.75 -6.69 7.77
N ALA A 70 0.80 -5.81 8.00
CA ALA A 70 0.52 -5.26 9.33
C ALA A 70 -0.49 -6.14 10.04
N ARG A 71 -0.21 -6.44 11.30
CA ARG A 71 -1.12 -7.18 12.18
C ARG A 71 -1.42 -6.34 13.41
N TYR A 72 -2.68 -6.40 13.82
CA TYR A 72 -3.13 -5.75 15.04
C TYR A 72 -3.57 -6.84 16.00
N SER A 73 -2.85 -6.98 17.11
CA SER A 73 -3.05 -8.08 18.05
C SER A 73 -3.07 -9.44 17.37
N GLY A 74 -2.16 -9.63 16.41
CA GLY A 74 -1.97 -10.87 15.67
C GLY A 74 -2.83 -11.06 14.43
N GLU A 75 -3.85 -10.23 14.21
CA GLU A 75 -4.73 -10.34 13.04
C GLU A 75 -4.19 -9.54 11.87
N PRO A 76 -4.07 -10.13 10.67
CA PRO A 76 -3.64 -9.40 9.49
C PRO A 76 -4.70 -8.37 9.07
N VAL A 77 -4.30 -7.10 8.96
CA VAL A 77 -5.25 -6.01 8.71
C VAL A 77 -4.77 -5.01 7.68
N GLY A 78 -3.56 -5.12 7.19
CA GLY A 78 -3.05 -4.17 6.21
C GLY A 78 -1.79 -4.62 5.50
N THR A 79 -1.44 -3.91 4.43
CA THR A 79 -0.27 -4.20 3.61
C THR A 79 0.47 -2.93 3.22
N ALA A 80 1.76 -3.07 2.92
CA ALA A 80 2.54 -2.09 2.17
C ALA A 80 3.60 -2.85 1.38
N GLY A 81 3.77 -2.50 0.12
CA GLY A 81 4.80 -3.08 -0.72
C GLY A 81 5.88 -2.07 -1.03
N VAL A 82 7.12 -2.53 -1.14
CA VAL A 82 8.27 -1.70 -1.50
C VAL A 82 9.07 -2.44 -2.56
N ARG A 83 9.45 -1.74 -3.62
CA ARG A 83 10.36 -2.29 -4.63
C ARG A 83 11.36 -1.23 -5.05
N LEU A 84 12.55 -1.65 -5.45
CA LEU A 84 13.53 -0.75 -6.03
C LEU A 84 13.16 -0.44 -7.48
N LEU A 85 13.17 0.84 -7.84
CA LEU A 85 13.10 1.30 -9.23
C LEU A 85 14.50 1.44 -9.82
N ASP A 86 15.45 1.85 -8.98
CA ASP A 86 16.88 1.89 -9.29
C ASP A 86 17.66 1.74 -7.98
N ALA A 87 18.97 1.89 -8.03
CA ALA A 87 19.84 1.66 -6.87
C ALA A 87 19.54 2.61 -5.69
N ALA A 88 18.94 3.75 -5.93
CA ALA A 88 18.72 4.78 -4.92
C ALA A 88 17.25 5.09 -4.64
N THR A 89 16.32 4.60 -5.47
CA THR A 89 14.90 4.95 -5.40
C THR A 89 14.05 3.71 -5.20
N ALA A 90 13.25 3.72 -4.14
CA ALA A 90 12.23 2.71 -3.89
C ALA A 90 10.84 3.25 -4.21
N GLU A 91 9.94 2.39 -4.62
CA GLU A 91 8.54 2.73 -4.83
C GLU A 91 7.69 2.06 -3.76
N LEU A 92 6.84 2.85 -3.11
CA LEU A 92 5.85 2.38 -2.14
C LEU A 92 4.58 2.04 -2.90
N LYS A 93 4.09 0.83 -2.74
CA LYS A 93 2.92 0.31 -3.45
C LYS A 93 2.01 -0.43 -2.49
N ARG A 94 0.75 -0.60 -2.87
CA ARG A 94 -0.18 -1.49 -2.17
C ARG A 94 -0.36 -1.13 -0.71
N VAL A 95 -0.40 0.16 -0.40
CA VAL A 95 -0.67 0.63 0.96
C VAL A 95 -2.15 0.49 1.24
N PHE A 96 -2.48 -0.33 2.20
CA PHE A 96 -3.86 -0.61 2.57
C PHE A 96 -3.97 -0.92 4.05
N LEU A 97 -5.01 -0.38 4.67
CA LEU A 97 -5.40 -0.73 6.03
C LEU A 97 -6.90 -0.92 6.04
N ARG A 98 -7.37 -2.04 6.57
CA ARG A 98 -8.80 -2.32 6.67
C ARG A 98 -9.52 -1.14 7.33
N ALA A 99 -10.72 -0.81 6.82
CA ALA A 99 -11.46 0.36 7.25
C ALA A 99 -11.78 0.33 8.76
N ASP A 100 -12.06 -0.86 9.31
CA ASP A 100 -12.36 -1.03 10.73
C ASP A 100 -11.13 -0.86 11.64
N MET A 101 -9.94 -0.81 11.07
CA MET A 101 -8.68 -0.66 11.81
C MET A 101 -8.08 0.75 11.68
N ARG A 102 -8.74 1.64 10.98
CA ARG A 102 -8.28 3.02 10.81
C ARG A 102 -8.49 3.83 12.09
N GLY A 103 -7.69 4.88 12.28
CA GLY A 103 -7.77 5.71 13.47
C GLY A 103 -7.03 5.17 14.69
N LYS A 104 -6.23 4.11 14.53
CA LYS A 104 -5.46 3.47 15.61
C LYS A 104 -3.95 3.60 15.41
N GLY A 105 -3.51 4.48 14.51
CA GLY A 105 -2.08 4.71 14.26
C GLY A 105 -1.42 3.69 13.33
N GLY A 106 -2.16 2.72 12.80
CA GLY A 106 -1.58 1.62 12.02
C GLY A 106 -0.99 2.05 10.71
N ALA A 107 -1.59 3.02 10.02
CA ALA A 107 -1.06 3.50 8.76
C ALA A 107 0.32 4.12 8.92
N THR A 108 0.54 4.89 9.98
CA THR A 108 1.85 5.46 10.29
C THR A 108 2.88 4.36 10.56
N VAL A 109 2.53 3.37 11.39
CA VAL A 109 3.40 2.24 11.68
C VAL A 109 3.77 1.50 10.40
N LEU A 110 2.80 1.28 9.53
CA LEU A 110 2.98 0.55 8.27
C LEU A 110 3.92 1.30 7.32
N ILE A 111 3.71 2.61 7.15
CA ILE A 111 4.57 3.42 6.27
C ILE A 111 5.97 3.55 6.83
N GLU A 112 6.12 3.72 8.14
CA GLU A 112 7.45 3.76 8.76
C GLU A 112 8.20 2.44 8.55
N ALA A 113 7.51 1.31 8.67
CA ALA A 113 8.11 0.00 8.39
C ALA A 113 8.52 -0.13 6.92
N ALA A 114 7.70 0.40 6.01
CA ALA A 114 8.04 0.42 4.58
C ALA A 114 9.27 1.28 4.31
N GLU A 115 9.39 2.41 4.96
CA GLU A 115 10.59 3.26 4.84
C GLU A 115 11.84 2.55 5.34
N GLN A 116 11.74 1.84 6.46
CA GLN A 116 12.85 1.04 6.96
C GLN A 116 13.23 -0.07 5.99
N ALA A 117 12.24 -0.74 5.40
CA ALA A 117 12.48 -1.75 4.39
C ALA A 117 13.18 -1.16 3.16
N ALA A 118 12.75 0.02 2.72
CA ALA A 118 13.40 0.73 1.61
C ALA A 118 14.87 1.03 1.91
N ARG A 119 15.17 1.50 3.11
CA ARG A 119 16.55 1.73 3.55
C ARG A 119 17.35 0.44 3.54
N GLY A 120 16.75 -0.66 3.98
CA GLY A 120 17.39 -1.99 3.97
C GLY A 120 17.71 -2.47 2.56
N LEU A 121 16.96 -2.04 1.56
CA LEU A 121 17.23 -2.32 0.15
C LEU A 121 18.29 -1.38 -0.45
N GLY A 122 18.73 -0.37 0.29
CA GLY A 122 19.73 0.58 -0.16
C GLY A 122 19.18 1.88 -0.73
N ALA A 123 17.87 2.10 -0.67
CA ALA A 123 17.25 3.29 -1.22
C ALA A 123 17.59 4.53 -0.40
N ALA A 124 17.81 5.66 -1.10
CA ALA A 124 18.00 6.97 -0.50
C ALA A 124 16.72 7.81 -0.55
N ARG A 125 15.73 7.36 -1.31
CA ARG A 125 14.42 8.03 -1.42
C ARG A 125 13.33 7.03 -1.71
N ILE A 126 12.10 7.43 -1.37
CA ILE A 126 10.91 6.64 -1.65
C ILE A 126 9.91 7.49 -2.40
N VAL A 127 9.29 6.92 -3.43
CA VAL A 127 8.28 7.59 -4.26
C VAL A 127 7.00 6.77 -4.24
N LEU A 128 5.89 7.43 -4.51
CA LEU A 128 4.59 6.76 -4.61
C LEU A 128 3.67 7.54 -5.55
N ASP A 129 2.64 6.88 -6.02
CA ASP A 129 1.52 7.54 -6.68
C ASP A 129 0.22 7.15 -6.01
N THR A 130 -0.81 7.99 -6.18
CA THR A 130 -2.14 7.74 -5.64
C THR A 130 -3.18 8.46 -6.49
N ARG A 131 -4.45 8.16 -6.23
CA ARG A 131 -5.55 8.85 -6.89
C ARG A 131 -5.91 10.12 -6.14
N ARG A 132 -6.41 11.11 -6.89
CA ARG A 132 -6.79 12.41 -6.32
C ARG A 132 -7.93 12.29 -5.30
N ASP A 133 -8.84 11.34 -5.49
CA ASP A 133 -9.99 11.13 -4.62
C ASP A 133 -9.64 10.48 -3.29
N LEU A 134 -8.46 9.88 -3.16
CA LEU A 134 -8.03 9.25 -1.92
C LEU A 134 -7.43 10.29 -0.98
N VAL A 135 -8.30 11.21 -0.53
CA VAL A 135 -7.86 12.39 0.24
C VAL A 135 -7.25 12.02 1.59
N GLU A 136 -7.69 10.93 2.20
CA GLU A 136 -7.16 10.45 3.48
C GLU A 136 -5.70 9.99 3.33
N ALA A 137 -5.42 9.26 2.25
CA ALA A 137 -4.06 8.80 1.94
C ALA A 137 -3.15 9.98 1.64
N ARG A 138 -3.63 10.92 0.85
CA ARG A 138 -2.85 12.14 0.51
C ARG A 138 -2.50 12.94 1.75
N ALA A 139 -3.46 13.12 2.66
CA ALA A 139 -3.23 13.83 3.92
C ALA A 139 -2.21 13.09 4.81
N LEU A 140 -2.29 11.77 4.85
CA LEU A 140 -1.35 10.93 5.59
C LEU A 140 0.08 11.10 5.06
N TYR A 141 0.26 11.00 3.74
CA TYR A 141 1.57 11.15 3.13
C TYR A 141 2.17 12.54 3.41
N ALA A 142 1.37 13.59 3.25
CA ALA A 142 1.82 14.95 3.57
C ALA A 142 2.26 15.07 5.03
N ARG A 143 1.48 14.52 5.95
CA ARG A 143 1.81 14.53 7.39
C ARG A 143 3.10 13.78 7.70
N LEU A 144 3.39 12.73 6.95
CA LEU A 144 4.59 11.91 7.14
C LEU A 144 5.82 12.44 6.39
N GLY A 145 5.72 13.62 5.80
CA GLY A 145 6.87 14.29 5.19
C GLY A 145 7.03 14.05 3.69
N TYR A 146 6.03 13.48 3.03
CA TYR A 146 6.05 13.32 1.58
C TYR A 146 5.65 14.64 0.91
N GLY A 147 6.45 15.06 -0.07
CA GLY A 147 6.14 16.23 -0.89
C GLY A 147 5.65 15.80 -2.26
N GLU A 148 4.80 16.62 -2.87
CA GLU A 148 4.37 16.40 -4.24
C GLU A 148 5.58 16.46 -5.17
N SER A 149 5.61 15.56 -6.16
CA SER A 149 6.70 15.44 -7.10
C SER A 149 6.18 15.30 -8.52
N THR A 150 7.11 15.36 -9.48
CA THR A 150 6.80 15.04 -10.87
C THR A 150 6.49 13.56 -11.02
N PRO A 151 5.70 13.17 -12.03
CA PRO A 151 5.40 11.76 -12.28
C PRO A 151 6.68 10.93 -12.50
N HIS A 152 6.75 9.79 -11.82
CA HIS A 152 7.81 8.79 -12.05
C HIS A 152 7.29 7.60 -12.85
N ASN A 153 5.99 7.59 -13.16
CA ASN A 153 5.35 6.57 -13.99
C ASN A 153 4.17 7.18 -14.74
N ASP A 154 3.55 6.38 -15.59
CA ASP A 154 2.35 6.73 -16.35
C ASP A 154 1.20 5.74 -16.09
N GLU A 155 1.12 5.20 -14.89
CA GLU A 155 0.07 4.27 -14.49
C GLU A 155 -1.32 4.87 -14.70
N MET A 156 -2.26 4.03 -15.15
CA MET A 156 -3.59 4.47 -15.58
C MET A 156 -4.35 5.27 -14.52
N TYR A 157 -4.24 4.87 -13.26
CA TYR A 157 -4.97 5.50 -12.17
C TYR A 157 -4.12 6.44 -11.32
N ALA A 158 -2.85 6.65 -11.67
CA ALA A 158 -1.99 7.57 -10.96
C ALA A 158 -2.36 9.00 -11.34
N GLN A 159 -2.68 9.81 -10.35
CA GLN A 159 -3.11 11.21 -10.54
C GLN A 159 -2.30 12.19 -9.69
N CYS A 160 -1.65 11.68 -8.64
CA CYS A 160 -0.81 12.46 -7.74
C CYS A 160 0.45 11.66 -7.44
N TRP A 161 1.60 12.33 -7.43
CA TRP A 161 2.89 11.71 -7.17
C TRP A 161 3.57 12.39 -6.00
N TYR A 162 4.23 11.59 -5.16
CA TYR A 162 4.87 12.05 -3.94
C TYR A 162 6.24 11.46 -3.79
N ARG A 163 7.10 12.16 -3.06
CA ARG A 163 8.47 11.74 -2.80
C ARG A 163 8.90 12.13 -1.40
N LYS A 164 9.74 11.29 -0.81
CA LYS A 164 10.39 11.58 0.47
C LYS A 164 11.83 11.09 0.41
N ASP A 165 12.77 11.94 0.84
CA ASP A 165 14.15 11.53 1.05
C ASP A 165 14.25 10.78 2.37
N LEU A 166 15.01 9.68 2.36
CA LEU A 166 15.12 8.78 3.51
C LEU A 166 16.36 9.08 4.36
#